data_6fcd68cf67b9f5b125a2fc3f350d555a
#
_entry.id   6fcd68cf67b9f5b125a2fc3f350d555a
#
_cell.length_a   1.000
_cell.length_b   1.000
_cell.length_c   1.000
_cell.angle_alpha   90.00
_cell.angle_beta   90.00
_cell.angle_gamma   90.00
#
_symmetry.space_group_name_H-M   'P 1'
#
loop_
_entity.id
_entity.type
_entity.pdbx_description
1 polymer ?
#
loop_
_entity_poly.entity_id
_entity_poly.type
_entity_poly.pdbx_seq_one_letter_code
_entity_poly.pdbx_strand_id
1 'polypeptide(L)'
;MRVKVAGMQPHEKAHNIATCCQLALLLEVSAYPKPGLVHRTGEFRETSFEHFLSSASSLYWPFFEAAMIGIRGKGSVGYLVKLAVRRMLSWQHGGNTHLGAILLLIPIAVAAGMSDDFPVKPGRLRKELRSVLKMMGPKDTEEIFQSIAYVTPGGLGRVPYLDVKERKTYEEIRRKKITPLMALEHYVDRDIVAHEWVTGYSLTFDLGYKELKRQIKKTKNFNEAVVNAFLKMLAQKPDTLVMRRAGIQIARLASAMATKAIKLGGISSTKGRKEVEKMDEEFRKSRLMRPGATADLLCSSLAILLIEGFRP
;
A
#
# COMPACT_ATOMS: atom_id res chain seq x y z
N MET A 1 12.53 37.11 -22.30
CA MET A 1 13.28 35.85 -22.61
C MET A 1 12.98 34.84 -21.50
N ARG A 2 12.07 33.89 -21.74
CA ARG A 2 11.75 32.83 -20.74
C ARG A 2 12.90 31.83 -20.81
N VAL A 3 13.72 31.75 -19.77
CA VAL A 3 14.70 30.69 -19.59
C VAL A 3 13.90 29.38 -19.53
N LYS A 4 14.03 28.50 -20.54
CA LYS A 4 13.59 27.11 -20.44
C LYS A 4 14.42 26.50 -19.31
N VAL A 5 13.80 26.26 -18.16
CA VAL A 5 14.37 25.39 -17.13
C VAL A 5 14.58 24.03 -17.79
N ALA A 6 15.81 23.56 -17.85
CA ALA A 6 16.14 22.25 -18.38
C ALA A 6 15.31 21.22 -17.61
N GLY A 7 14.56 20.38 -18.35
CA GLY A 7 13.71 19.35 -17.72
C GLY A 7 14.57 18.41 -16.88
N MET A 8 14.01 17.93 -15.77
CA MET A 8 14.67 16.98 -14.85
C MET A 8 15.16 15.74 -15.64
N GLN A 9 16.38 15.31 -15.39
CA GLN A 9 16.94 14.14 -16.08
C GLN A 9 16.17 12.87 -15.72
N PRO A 10 16.01 11.90 -16.65
CA PRO A 10 15.26 10.66 -16.42
C PRO A 10 15.66 9.91 -15.16
N HIS A 11 16.95 9.77 -14.90
CA HIS A 11 17.48 9.10 -13.69
C HIS A 11 17.18 9.86 -12.41
N GLU A 12 17.28 11.19 -12.41
CA GLU A 12 16.94 12.04 -11.29
C GLU A 12 15.45 11.94 -10.95
N LYS A 13 14.59 11.96 -11.96
CA LYS A 13 13.16 11.75 -11.79
C LYS A 13 12.84 10.37 -11.19
N ALA A 14 13.46 9.32 -11.72
CA ALA A 14 13.27 7.97 -11.19
C ALA A 14 13.76 7.84 -9.74
N HIS A 15 14.90 8.47 -9.40
CA HIS A 15 15.41 8.57 -8.05
C HIS A 15 14.41 9.24 -7.11
N ASN A 16 13.85 10.37 -7.49
CA ASN A 16 12.88 11.10 -6.68
C ASN A 16 11.59 10.29 -6.47
N ILE A 17 11.09 9.59 -7.48
CA ILE A 17 9.91 8.73 -7.38
C ILE A 17 10.20 7.54 -6.44
N ALA A 18 11.35 6.88 -6.61
CA ALA A 18 11.76 5.77 -5.75
C ALA A 18 11.89 6.19 -4.29
N THR A 19 12.50 7.35 -4.06
CA THR A 19 12.62 7.95 -2.73
C THR A 19 11.25 8.22 -2.11
N CYS A 20 10.29 8.75 -2.87
CA CYS A 20 8.92 8.96 -2.40
C CYS A 20 8.24 7.65 -1.99
N CYS A 21 8.34 6.61 -2.80
CA CYS A 21 7.75 5.30 -2.51
C CYS A 21 8.40 4.64 -1.28
N GLN A 22 9.73 4.66 -1.20
CA GLN A 22 10.46 4.12 -0.03
C GLN A 22 10.13 4.91 1.24
N LEU A 23 10.14 6.24 1.16
CA LEU A 23 9.82 7.10 2.31
C LEU A 23 8.38 6.89 2.79
N ALA A 24 7.43 6.61 1.89
CA ALA A 24 6.07 6.28 2.27
C ALA A 24 5.99 5.03 3.18
N LEU A 25 6.76 3.98 2.88
CA LEU A 25 6.87 2.78 3.72
C LEU A 25 7.49 3.10 5.08
N LEU A 26 8.58 3.88 5.08
CA LEU A 26 9.28 4.25 6.32
C LEU A 26 8.41 5.14 7.22
N LEU A 27 7.69 6.09 6.65
CA LEU A 27 6.78 6.97 7.40
C LEU A 27 5.56 6.21 7.93
N GLU A 28 5.04 5.25 7.15
CA GLU A 28 3.93 4.41 7.59
C GLU A 28 4.34 3.61 8.84
N VAL A 29 5.41 2.82 8.76
CA VAL A 29 5.81 1.97 9.90
C VAL A 29 6.29 2.78 11.10
N SER A 30 6.82 3.99 10.88
CA SER A 30 7.28 4.87 11.97
C SER A 30 6.16 5.55 12.74
N ALA A 31 4.98 5.70 12.15
CA ALA A 31 3.85 6.38 12.79
C ALA A 31 3.27 5.56 13.96
N TYR A 32 3.02 6.22 15.10
CA TYR A 32 2.56 5.56 16.32
C TYR A 32 1.67 6.45 17.20
N PRO A 33 0.78 5.86 18.05
CA PRO A 33 0.41 4.44 18.04
C PRO A 33 -0.51 4.11 16.85
N LYS A 34 -0.25 2.97 16.19
CA LYS A 34 -1.17 2.41 15.18
C LYS A 34 -1.71 1.07 15.70
N PRO A 35 -3.01 0.98 16.05
CA PRO A 35 -3.57 -0.20 16.69
C PRO A 35 -3.34 -1.50 15.91
N GLY A 36 -2.76 -2.51 16.58
CA GLY A 36 -2.55 -3.84 16.05
C GLY A 36 -1.48 -3.97 14.97
N LEU A 37 -0.66 -2.95 14.75
CA LEU A 37 0.41 -2.94 13.75
C LEU A 37 1.79 -2.82 14.39
N VAL A 38 2.83 -3.19 13.63
CA VAL A 38 4.21 -2.86 13.98
C VAL A 38 4.43 -1.36 13.81
N HIS A 39 5.08 -0.75 14.77
CA HIS A 39 5.52 0.64 14.74
C HIS A 39 6.71 0.84 15.68
N ARG A 40 7.32 2.03 15.70
CA ARG A 40 8.57 2.32 16.45
C ARG A 40 8.55 2.01 17.96
N THR A 41 7.38 1.89 18.56
CA THR A 41 7.21 1.62 20.00
C THR A 41 6.41 0.35 20.28
N GLY A 42 6.10 -0.45 19.27
CA GLY A 42 5.30 -1.67 19.42
C GLY A 42 5.52 -2.65 18.28
N GLU A 43 5.86 -3.88 18.66
CA GLU A 43 6.18 -4.97 17.73
C GLU A 43 5.48 -6.28 18.12
N PHE A 44 5.67 -7.32 17.33
CA PHE A 44 5.24 -8.68 17.62
C PHE A 44 6.46 -9.59 17.72
N ARG A 45 6.33 -10.71 18.43
CA ARG A 45 7.43 -11.67 18.61
C ARG A 45 8.05 -12.12 17.27
N GLU A 46 7.21 -12.28 16.25
CA GLU A 46 7.63 -12.78 14.92
C GLU A 46 8.02 -11.66 13.95
N THR A 47 7.67 -10.39 14.23
CA THR A 47 7.90 -9.28 13.29
C THR A 47 8.18 -7.99 14.05
N SER A 48 9.40 -7.49 13.95
CA SER A 48 9.88 -6.27 14.61
C SER A 48 9.85 -5.05 13.67
N PHE A 49 10.13 -3.88 14.22
CA PHE A 49 10.26 -2.63 13.48
C PHE A 49 11.41 -2.68 12.47
N GLU A 50 12.54 -3.31 12.84
CA GLU A 50 13.73 -3.46 11.98
C GLU A 50 13.45 -4.33 10.76
N HIS A 51 12.56 -5.33 10.84
CA HIS A 51 12.13 -6.11 9.67
C HIS A 51 11.45 -5.23 8.63
N PHE A 52 10.61 -4.27 9.06
CA PHE A 52 9.99 -3.30 8.16
C PHE A 52 10.99 -2.30 7.59
N LEU A 53 11.95 -1.81 8.38
CA LEU A 53 13.01 -0.91 7.90
C LEU A 53 13.90 -1.60 6.86
N SER A 54 14.35 -2.81 7.14
CA SER A 54 15.19 -3.61 6.23
C SER A 54 14.46 -3.90 4.92
N SER A 55 13.20 -4.30 5.01
CA SER A 55 12.33 -4.50 3.86
C SER A 55 12.18 -3.22 3.04
N ALA A 56 11.78 -2.10 3.66
CA ALA A 56 11.62 -0.82 2.97
C ALA A 56 12.92 -0.35 2.29
N SER A 57 14.07 -0.54 2.94
CA SER A 57 15.38 -0.21 2.37
C SER A 57 15.68 -1.03 1.13
N SER A 58 15.33 -2.31 1.11
CA SER A 58 15.55 -3.22 -0.01
C SER A 58 14.68 -2.91 -1.24
N LEU A 59 13.58 -2.15 -1.06
CA LEU A 59 12.58 -1.84 -2.08
C LEU A 59 12.89 -0.59 -2.91
N TYR A 60 13.91 0.19 -2.54
CA TYR A 60 14.31 1.37 -3.32
C TYR A 60 14.58 1.04 -4.80
N TRP A 61 15.40 0.01 -5.06
CA TRP A 61 15.76 -0.37 -6.42
C TRP A 61 14.56 -0.84 -7.27
N PRO A 62 13.66 -1.72 -6.81
CA PRO A 62 12.44 -2.02 -7.54
C PRO A 62 11.57 -0.80 -7.86
N PHE A 63 11.47 0.19 -6.97
CA PHE A 63 10.74 1.43 -7.23
C PHE A 63 11.44 2.32 -8.26
N PHE A 64 12.77 2.36 -8.24
CA PHE A 64 13.55 3.07 -9.23
C PHE A 64 13.33 2.46 -10.63
N GLU A 65 13.44 1.15 -10.76
CA GLU A 65 13.18 0.45 -12.02
C GLU A 65 11.72 0.61 -12.49
N ALA A 66 10.76 0.63 -11.56
CA ALA A 66 9.36 0.90 -11.89
C ALA A 66 9.17 2.30 -12.49
N ALA A 67 9.78 3.32 -11.90
CA ALA A 67 9.78 4.66 -12.46
C ALA A 67 10.46 4.71 -13.83
N MET A 68 11.59 4.00 -14.01
CA MET A 68 12.29 3.90 -15.30
C MET A 68 11.45 3.20 -16.37
N ILE A 69 10.67 2.15 -16.03
CA ILE A 69 9.69 1.55 -16.97
C ILE A 69 8.68 2.61 -17.42
N GLY A 70 8.14 3.42 -16.50
CA GLY A 70 7.24 4.50 -16.86
C GLY A 70 7.87 5.53 -17.79
N ILE A 71 9.10 5.94 -17.52
CA ILE A 71 9.86 6.91 -18.33
C ILE A 71 10.17 6.36 -19.72
N ARG A 72 10.59 5.09 -19.82
CA ARG A 72 10.99 4.44 -21.06
C ARG A 72 9.84 3.87 -21.89
N GLY A 73 8.65 3.71 -21.28
CA GLY A 73 7.51 3.07 -21.90
C GLY A 73 7.69 1.56 -22.18
N LYS A 74 8.63 0.90 -21.53
CA LYS A 74 9.00 -0.50 -21.80
C LYS A 74 9.39 -1.25 -20.53
N GLY A 75 8.77 -2.40 -20.28
CA GLY A 75 9.06 -3.30 -19.16
C GLY A 75 7.81 -4.05 -18.69
N SER A 76 7.97 -4.93 -17.67
CA SER A 76 6.89 -5.72 -17.06
C SER A 76 6.68 -5.29 -15.62
N VAL A 77 5.46 -4.89 -15.29
CA VAL A 77 5.05 -4.53 -13.92
C VAL A 77 5.05 -5.77 -13.02
N GLY A 78 4.55 -6.90 -13.54
CA GLY A 78 4.52 -8.18 -12.82
C GLY A 78 5.93 -8.67 -12.43
N TYR A 79 6.89 -8.55 -13.35
CA TYR A 79 8.28 -8.87 -13.05
C TYR A 79 8.85 -8.02 -11.91
N LEU A 80 8.54 -6.72 -11.89
CA LEU A 80 9.00 -5.84 -10.80
C LEU A 80 8.35 -6.16 -9.47
N VAL A 81 7.06 -6.52 -9.46
CA VAL A 81 6.40 -7.03 -8.25
C VAL A 81 7.14 -8.27 -7.74
N LYS A 82 7.47 -9.22 -8.61
CA LYS A 82 8.21 -10.44 -8.25
C LYS A 82 9.61 -10.14 -7.72
N LEU A 83 10.33 -9.21 -8.34
CA LEU A 83 11.63 -8.75 -7.89
C LEU A 83 11.53 -8.10 -6.51
N ALA A 84 10.57 -7.19 -6.31
CA ALA A 84 10.35 -6.50 -5.05
C ALA A 84 10.03 -7.47 -3.90
N VAL A 85 9.16 -8.45 -4.16
CA VAL A 85 8.81 -9.50 -3.18
C VAL A 85 10.04 -10.32 -2.78
N ARG A 86 10.86 -10.73 -3.73
CA ARG A 86 12.11 -11.45 -3.42
C ARG A 86 13.06 -10.61 -2.58
N ARG A 87 13.24 -9.33 -2.92
CA ARG A 87 14.08 -8.42 -2.13
C ARG A 87 13.53 -8.22 -0.72
N MET A 88 12.23 -7.97 -0.58
CA MET A 88 11.55 -7.87 0.71
C MET A 88 11.89 -9.06 1.63
N LEU A 89 11.84 -10.28 1.10
CA LEU A 89 12.08 -11.50 1.90
C LEU A 89 13.57 -11.80 2.13
N SER A 90 14.46 -11.38 1.24
CA SER A 90 15.90 -11.68 1.35
C SER A 90 16.65 -10.79 2.34
N TRP A 91 16.07 -9.67 2.76
CA TRP A 91 16.74 -8.71 3.65
C TRP A 91 16.22 -8.72 5.10
N GLN A 92 15.31 -9.62 5.43
CA GLN A 92 14.75 -9.75 6.78
C GLN A 92 14.12 -11.15 6.97
N HIS A 93 13.84 -11.53 8.23
CA HIS A 93 13.30 -12.83 8.60
C HIS A 93 11.89 -12.78 9.20
N GLY A 94 11.26 -11.61 9.27
CA GLY A 94 9.90 -11.39 9.80
C GLY A 94 8.76 -11.77 8.83
N GLY A 95 9.09 -12.41 7.68
CA GLY A 95 8.10 -12.86 6.70
C GLY A 95 7.50 -11.73 5.88
N ASN A 96 6.19 -11.75 5.69
CA ASN A 96 5.47 -10.75 4.89
C ASN A 96 5.35 -9.40 5.61
N THR A 97 6.16 -8.44 5.23
CA THR A 97 6.10 -7.06 5.74
C THR A 97 5.34 -6.10 4.82
N HIS A 98 5.52 -6.19 3.49
CA HIS A 98 5.06 -5.16 2.56
C HIS A 98 4.41 -5.69 1.26
N LEU A 99 3.90 -6.92 1.21
CA LEU A 99 3.34 -7.46 -0.05
C LEU A 99 2.24 -6.55 -0.63
N GLY A 100 1.26 -6.16 0.19
CA GLY A 100 0.15 -5.31 -0.28
C GLY A 100 0.65 -3.92 -0.70
N ALA A 101 1.56 -3.34 0.06
CA ALA A 101 2.20 -2.07 -0.30
C ALA A 101 3.01 -2.18 -1.61
N ILE A 102 3.75 -3.26 -1.86
CA ILE A 102 4.46 -3.51 -3.13
C ILE A 102 3.46 -3.54 -4.29
N LEU A 103 2.37 -4.30 -4.16
CA LEU A 103 1.32 -4.39 -5.17
C LEU A 103 0.69 -3.02 -5.49
N LEU A 104 0.57 -2.15 -4.51
CA LEU A 104 0.04 -0.80 -4.71
C LEU A 104 1.10 0.18 -5.23
N LEU A 105 2.32 0.15 -4.71
CA LEU A 105 3.33 1.17 -4.99
C LEU A 105 4.07 0.96 -6.32
N ILE A 106 4.29 -0.27 -6.78
CA ILE A 106 4.95 -0.52 -8.09
C ILE A 106 4.16 0.13 -9.23
N PRO A 107 2.84 -0.07 -9.39
CA PRO A 107 2.06 0.64 -10.42
C PRO A 107 2.08 2.16 -10.25
N ILE A 108 2.05 2.68 -9.01
CA ILE A 108 2.15 4.12 -8.73
C ILE A 108 3.50 4.68 -9.23
N ALA A 109 4.62 3.98 -8.97
CA ALA A 109 5.94 4.41 -9.42
C ALA A 109 6.05 4.42 -10.96
N VAL A 110 5.50 3.39 -11.63
CA VAL A 110 5.41 3.36 -13.11
C VAL A 110 4.59 4.54 -13.61
N ALA A 111 3.42 4.79 -13.05
CA ALA A 111 2.53 5.88 -13.45
C ALA A 111 3.18 7.26 -13.23
N ALA A 112 3.90 7.46 -12.13
CA ALA A 112 4.65 8.68 -11.87
C ALA A 112 5.78 8.87 -12.91
N GLY A 113 6.43 7.78 -13.33
CA GLY A 113 7.42 7.79 -14.40
C GLY A 113 6.85 8.20 -15.75
N MET A 114 5.61 7.81 -16.08
CA MET A 114 4.92 8.16 -17.33
C MET A 114 4.54 9.65 -17.42
N SER A 115 4.46 10.36 -16.32
CA SER A 115 4.15 11.80 -16.32
C SER A 115 5.31 12.59 -16.90
N ASP A 116 5.03 13.71 -17.59
CA ASP A 116 6.08 14.57 -18.17
C ASP A 116 6.86 15.31 -17.08
N ASP A 117 6.16 15.74 -16.03
CA ASP A 117 6.67 16.56 -14.95
C ASP A 117 6.90 15.76 -13.65
N PHE A 118 7.77 16.30 -12.79
CA PHE A 118 7.90 15.93 -11.38
C PHE A 118 8.15 17.24 -10.57
N PRO A 119 7.41 17.48 -9.47
CA PRO A 119 6.33 16.68 -8.83
C PRO A 119 5.09 16.45 -9.71
N VAL A 120 4.38 15.33 -9.47
CA VAL A 120 3.23 14.91 -10.30
C VAL A 120 1.92 15.28 -9.62
N LYS A 121 1.08 16.04 -10.30
CA LYS A 121 -0.26 16.38 -9.79
C LYS A 121 -1.14 15.11 -9.64
N PRO A 122 -1.90 14.95 -8.54
CA PRO A 122 -2.67 13.73 -8.25
C PRO A 122 -3.64 13.30 -9.36
N GLY A 123 -4.30 14.26 -10.01
CA GLY A 123 -5.20 13.95 -11.14
C GLY A 123 -4.47 13.36 -12.35
N ARG A 124 -3.26 13.87 -12.67
CA ARG A 124 -2.41 13.31 -13.72
C ARG A 124 -1.91 11.92 -13.31
N LEU A 125 -1.41 11.77 -12.08
CA LEU A 125 -0.95 10.49 -11.55
C LEU A 125 -2.04 9.41 -11.62
N ARG A 126 -3.27 9.73 -11.22
CA ARG A 126 -4.42 8.81 -11.28
C ARG A 126 -4.75 8.41 -12.72
N LYS A 127 -4.65 9.33 -13.67
CA LYS A 127 -4.87 9.04 -15.10
C LYS A 127 -3.83 8.04 -15.61
N GLU A 128 -2.55 8.32 -15.39
CA GLU A 128 -1.47 7.44 -15.82
C GLU A 128 -1.53 6.07 -15.13
N LEU A 129 -1.89 6.04 -13.84
CA LEU A 129 -2.05 4.80 -13.09
C LEU A 129 -3.15 3.90 -13.70
N ARG A 130 -4.27 4.46 -14.11
CA ARG A 130 -5.29 3.70 -14.84
C ARG A 130 -4.78 3.16 -16.18
N SER A 131 -3.91 3.91 -16.86
CA SER A 131 -3.27 3.44 -18.09
C SER A 131 -2.31 2.28 -17.81
N VAL A 132 -1.49 2.36 -16.76
CA VAL A 132 -0.61 1.26 -16.30
C VAL A 132 -1.41 -0.01 -16.04
N LEU A 133 -2.51 0.08 -15.26
CA LEU A 133 -3.34 -1.08 -14.95
C LEU A 133 -3.93 -1.75 -16.18
N LYS A 134 -4.33 -0.96 -17.18
CA LYS A 134 -4.89 -1.47 -18.45
C LYS A 134 -3.84 -2.07 -19.39
N MET A 135 -2.59 -1.64 -19.29
CA MET A 135 -1.49 -2.13 -20.17
C MET A 135 -0.94 -3.49 -19.70
N MET A 136 -1.18 -3.89 -18.45
CA MET A 136 -0.70 -5.16 -17.94
C MET A 136 -1.38 -6.34 -18.63
N GLY A 137 -0.58 -7.35 -18.97
CA GLY A 137 -1.02 -8.53 -19.69
C GLY A 137 -1.04 -9.81 -18.83
N PRO A 138 -1.36 -10.96 -19.48
CA PRO A 138 -1.43 -12.26 -18.77
C PRO A 138 -0.12 -12.67 -18.08
N LYS A 139 1.03 -12.29 -18.67
CA LYS A 139 2.34 -12.55 -18.06
C LYS A 139 2.50 -11.81 -16.72
N ASP A 140 2.03 -10.56 -16.65
CA ASP A 140 2.03 -9.81 -15.40
C ASP A 140 1.12 -10.49 -14.36
N THR A 141 -0.02 -11.03 -14.78
CA THR A 141 -0.92 -11.81 -13.89
C THR A 141 -0.19 -13.02 -13.31
N GLU A 142 0.49 -13.80 -14.15
CA GLU A 142 1.25 -14.97 -13.68
C GLU A 142 2.33 -14.59 -12.66
N GLU A 143 3.13 -13.56 -12.94
CA GLU A 143 4.22 -13.12 -12.08
C GLU A 143 3.71 -12.57 -10.74
N ILE A 144 2.60 -11.83 -10.74
CA ILE A 144 1.93 -11.34 -9.53
C ILE A 144 1.38 -12.51 -8.72
N PHE A 145 0.69 -13.45 -9.34
CA PHE A 145 0.11 -14.61 -8.66
C PHE A 145 1.19 -15.53 -8.07
N GLN A 146 2.29 -15.76 -8.79
CA GLN A 146 3.47 -16.45 -8.27
C GLN A 146 4.06 -15.73 -7.05
N SER A 147 4.07 -14.41 -7.05
CA SER A 147 4.56 -13.60 -5.93
C SER A 147 3.67 -13.75 -4.69
N ILE A 148 2.35 -13.72 -4.88
CA ILE A 148 1.38 -13.94 -3.79
C ILE A 148 1.50 -15.37 -3.25
N ALA A 149 1.59 -16.37 -4.12
CA ALA A 149 1.77 -17.77 -3.73
C ALA A 149 3.08 -17.99 -2.95
N TYR A 150 4.16 -17.35 -3.37
CA TYR A 150 5.48 -17.46 -2.73
C TYR A 150 5.49 -16.88 -1.30
N VAL A 151 4.84 -15.74 -1.10
CA VAL A 151 4.74 -15.10 0.23
C VAL A 151 3.76 -15.85 1.14
N THR A 152 2.72 -16.46 0.58
CA THR A 152 1.62 -17.10 1.32
C THR A 152 1.07 -16.21 2.43
N PRO A 153 0.50 -15.02 2.09
CA PRO A 153 0.07 -14.05 3.09
C PRO A 153 -1.04 -14.62 3.99
N GLY A 154 -1.07 -14.14 5.24
CA GLY A 154 -2.08 -14.56 6.20
C GLY A 154 -3.51 -14.34 5.68
N GLY A 155 -4.40 -15.33 5.90
CA GLY A 155 -5.79 -15.23 5.45
C GLY A 155 -6.00 -15.42 3.94
N LEU A 156 -4.99 -15.89 3.19
CA LEU A 156 -5.13 -16.18 1.77
C LEU A 156 -6.27 -17.18 1.52
N GLY A 157 -6.32 -18.29 2.28
CA GLY A 157 -7.35 -19.33 2.17
C GLY A 157 -7.36 -20.01 0.80
N ARG A 158 -8.36 -20.85 0.57
CA ARG A 158 -8.70 -21.38 -0.76
C ARG A 158 -9.79 -20.53 -1.39
N VAL A 159 -9.75 -20.38 -2.71
CA VAL A 159 -10.73 -19.61 -3.47
C VAL A 159 -11.23 -20.44 -4.66
N PRO A 160 -12.51 -20.30 -5.05
CA PRO A 160 -13.09 -21.13 -6.10
C PRO A 160 -12.58 -20.80 -7.50
N TYR A 161 -12.07 -19.59 -7.72
CA TYR A 161 -11.63 -19.12 -9.02
C TYR A 161 -10.20 -18.58 -8.95
N LEU A 162 -9.35 -19.01 -9.86
CA LEU A 162 -7.95 -18.57 -9.99
C LEU A 162 -7.16 -18.63 -8.66
N ASP A 163 -7.24 -19.74 -7.93
CA ASP A 163 -6.43 -19.93 -6.72
C ASP A 163 -4.94 -19.91 -7.09
N VAL A 164 -4.20 -18.99 -6.50
CA VAL A 164 -2.76 -18.77 -6.79
C VAL A 164 -1.89 -19.99 -6.46
N LYS A 165 -2.40 -20.95 -5.67
CA LYS A 165 -1.69 -22.17 -5.27
C LYS A 165 -1.90 -23.32 -6.26
N GLU A 166 -2.85 -23.19 -7.19
CA GLU A 166 -3.19 -24.28 -8.10
C GLU A 166 -2.54 -24.11 -9.47
N ARG A 167 -1.89 -25.18 -9.95
CA ARG A 167 -1.23 -25.16 -11.27
C ARG A 167 -2.20 -24.84 -12.41
N LYS A 168 -3.42 -25.33 -12.35
CA LYS A 168 -4.46 -25.06 -13.35
C LYS A 168 -4.76 -23.56 -13.52
N THR A 169 -4.60 -22.77 -12.47
CA THR A 169 -4.77 -21.29 -12.52
C THR A 169 -3.84 -20.66 -13.55
N TYR A 170 -2.58 -21.06 -13.58
CA TYR A 170 -1.59 -20.50 -14.51
C TYR A 170 -1.83 -20.96 -15.96
N GLU A 171 -2.31 -22.20 -16.14
CA GLU A 171 -2.73 -22.72 -17.44
C GLU A 171 -3.95 -21.96 -17.98
N GLU A 172 -4.91 -21.65 -17.10
CA GLU A 172 -6.10 -20.87 -17.44
C GLU A 172 -5.76 -19.42 -17.78
N ILE A 173 -4.88 -18.76 -17.00
CA ILE A 173 -4.41 -17.40 -17.28
C ILE A 173 -3.81 -17.32 -18.69
N ARG A 174 -2.94 -18.26 -19.07
CA ARG A 174 -2.33 -18.29 -20.40
C ARG A 174 -3.35 -18.56 -21.49
N ARG A 175 -4.18 -19.58 -21.34
CA ARG A 175 -5.17 -20.00 -22.32
C ARG A 175 -6.21 -18.91 -22.59
N LYS A 176 -6.74 -18.31 -21.53
CA LYS A 176 -7.80 -17.28 -21.63
C LYS A 176 -7.25 -15.84 -21.74
N LYS A 177 -5.92 -15.67 -21.72
CA LYS A 177 -5.24 -14.35 -21.74
C LYS A 177 -5.75 -13.42 -20.64
N ILE A 178 -5.89 -13.95 -19.41
CA ILE A 178 -6.45 -13.22 -18.26
C ILE A 178 -5.46 -12.15 -17.79
N THR A 179 -5.86 -10.89 -17.86
CA THR A 179 -5.11 -9.73 -17.34
C THR A 179 -5.28 -9.61 -15.82
N PRO A 180 -4.39 -8.85 -15.12
CA PRO A 180 -4.55 -8.64 -13.67
C PRO A 180 -5.90 -8.03 -13.30
N LEU A 181 -6.43 -7.08 -14.07
CA LEU A 181 -7.75 -6.49 -13.79
C LEU A 181 -8.86 -7.52 -13.88
N MET A 182 -8.88 -8.35 -14.94
CA MET A 182 -9.87 -9.43 -15.09
C MET A 182 -9.80 -10.42 -13.93
N ALA A 183 -8.58 -10.78 -13.50
CA ALA A 183 -8.40 -11.71 -12.39
C ALA A 183 -8.89 -11.12 -11.06
N LEU A 184 -8.63 -9.83 -10.81
CA LEU A 184 -8.91 -9.18 -9.53
C LEU A 184 -10.37 -8.71 -9.39
N GLU A 185 -11.14 -8.57 -10.46
CA GLU A 185 -12.58 -8.24 -10.42
C GLU A 185 -13.36 -9.18 -9.49
N HIS A 186 -12.99 -10.45 -9.42
CA HIS A 186 -13.61 -11.44 -8.55
C HIS A 186 -13.30 -11.26 -7.05
N TYR A 187 -12.38 -10.38 -6.71
CA TYR A 187 -11.86 -10.20 -5.34
C TYR A 187 -12.07 -8.80 -4.77
N VAL A 188 -12.78 -7.92 -5.47
CA VAL A 188 -12.99 -6.49 -5.11
C VAL A 188 -13.54 -6.31 -3.69
N ASP A 189 -14.47 -7.17 -3.27
CA ASP A 189 -15.07 -7.07 -1.94
C ASP A 189 -14.27 -7.80 -0.86
N ARG A 190 -13.31 -8.62 -1.28
CA ARG A 190 -12.52 -9.47 -0.38
C ARG A 190 -11.13 -8.95 -0.09
N ASP A 191 -10.56 -8.17 -1.01
CA ASP A 191 -9.17 -7.72 -0.94
C ASP A 191 -9.03 -6.24 -1.33
N ILE A 192 -8.31 -5.48 -0.49
CA ILE A 192 -8.13 -4.04 -0.70
C ILE A 192 -7.30 -3.73 -1.95
N VAL A 193 -6.29 -4.56 -2.28
CA VAL A 193 -5.47 -4.36 -3.48
C VAL A 193 -6.32 -4.58 -4.72
N ALA A 194 -7.14 -5.65 -4.74
CA ALA A 194 -8.07 -5.91 -5.82
C ALA A 194 -9.06 -4.74 -5.98
N HIS A 195 -9.62 -4.23 -4.87
CA HIS A 195 -10.49 -3.07 -4.89
C HIS A 195 -9.80 -1.85 -5.51
N GLU A 196 -8.60 -1.52 -5.06
CA GLU A 196 -7.86 -0.36 -5.56
C GLU A 196 -7.55 -0.48 -7.06
N TRP A 197 -7.10 -1.62 -7.52
CA TRP A 197 -6.76 -1.81 -8.92
C TRP A 197 -8.00 -1.69 -9.83
N VAL A 198 -9.10 -2.35 -9.48
CA VAL A 198 -10.33 -2.36 -10.29
C VAL A 198 -11.01 -0.98 -10.30
N THR A 199 -10.99 -0.26 -9.18
CA THR A 199 -11.61 1.07 -9.07
C THR A 199 -10.69 2.23 -9.49
N GLY A 200 -9.45 1.95 -9.88
CA GLY A 200 -8.44 2.96 -10.19
C GLY A 200 -8.05 3.76 -8.96
N TYR A 201 -7.74 3.04 -7.87
CA TYR A 201 -7.26 3.56 -6.59
C TYR A 201 -8.22 4.54 -5.92
N SER A 202 -9.51 4.16 -5.89
CA SER A 202 -10.55 5.04 -5.35
C SER A 202 -10.33 5.38 -3.88
N LEU A 203 -10.02 4.38 -3.02
CA LEU A 203 -9.79 4.64 -1.60
C LEU A 203 -8.49 5.41 -1.35
N THR A 204 -7.44 5.11 -2.11
CA THR A 204 -6.17 5.83 -2.00
C THR A 204 -6.36 7.33 -2.32
N PHE A 205 -6.97 7.69 -3.45
CA PHE A 205 -7.13 9.09 -3.87
C PHE A 205 -8.27 9.81 -3.15
N ASP A 206 -9.42 9.16 -3.01
CA ASP A 206 -10.65 9.83 -2.57
C ASP A 206 -10.85 9.80 -1.06
N LEU A 207 -10.17 8.86 -0.34
CA LEU A 207 -10.19 8.77 1.10
C LEU A 207 -8.82 9.08 1.71
N GLY A 208 -7.82 8.20 1.51
CA GLY A 208 -6.55 8.26 2.23
C GLY A 208 -5.77 9.53 1.97
N TYR A 209 -5.50 9.86 0.71
CA TYR A 209 -4.78 11.07 0.32
C TYR A 209 -5.50 12.35 0.77
N LYS A 210 -6.82 12.46 0.58
CA LYS A 210 -7.58 13.63 1.01
C LYS A 210 -7.57 13.79 2.53
N GLU A 211 -7.68 12.67 3.24
CA GLU A 211 -7.66 12.68 4.70
C GLU A 211 -6.26 13.06 5.24
N LEU A 212 -5.18 12.55 4.68
CA LEU A 212 -3.82 12.97 5.03
C LEU A 212 -3.64 14.48 4.86
N LYS A 213 -4.03 15.04 3.71
CA LYS A 213 -3.95 16.50 3.49
C LYS A 213 -4.79 17.28 4.50
N ARG A 214 -5.99 16.78 4.84
CA ARG A 214 -6.85 17.41 5.84
C ARG A 214 -6.21 17.40 7.23
N GLN A 215 -5.64 16.25 7.63
CA GLN A 215 -5.00 16.11 8.94
C GLN A 215 -3.73 16.96 9.03
N ILE A 216 -2.87 16.97 8.01
CA ILE A 216 -1.66 17.80 7.98
C ILE A 216 -2.00 19.30 8.14
N LYS A 217 -3.08 19.76 7.52
CA LYS A 217 -3.55 21.15 7.70
C LYS A 217 -4.09 21.43 9.10
N LYS A 218 -4.70 20.40 9.74
CA LYS A 218 -5.35 20.52 11.05
C LYS A 218 -4.35 20.40 12.20
N THR A 219 -3.39 19.49 12.10
CA THR A 219 -2.38 19.24 13.13
C THR A 219 -1.04 19.80 12.68
N LYS A 220 -0.24 20.35 13.57
CA LYS A 220 1.13 20.74 13.26
C LYS A 220 2.13 19.59 13.46
N ASN A 221 1.63 18.39 13.73
CA ASN A 221 2.42 17.20 14.01
C ASN A 221 2.15 16.13 12.94
N PHE A 222 3.18 15.77 12.19
CA PHE A 222 3.07 14.84 11.08
C PHE A 222 2.67 13.43 11.55
N ASN A 223 3.21 12.95 12.68
CA ASN A 223 2.81 11.65 13.26
C ASN A 223 1.31 11.62 13.58
N GLU A 224 0.79 12.69 14.19
CA GLU A 224 -0.65 12.78 14.47
C GLU A 224 -1.49 12.77 13.20
N ALA A 225 -1.05 13.47 12.15
CA ALA A 225 -1.74 13.50 10.87
C ALA A 225 -1.82 12.09 10.25
N VAL A 226 -0.72 11.34 10.26
CA VAL A 226 -0.64 9.99 9.69
C VAL A 226 -1.51 9.01 10.48
N VAL A 227 -1.43 9.01 11.82
CA VAL A 227 -2.23 8.11 12.66
C VAL A 227 -3.73 8.43 12.58
N ASN A 228 -4.11 9.72 12.61
CA ASN A 228 -5.52 10.10 12.46
C ASN A 228 -6.07 9.74 11.07
N ALA A 229 -5.26 9.84 10.01
CA ALA A 229 -5.66 9.38 8.68
C ALA A 229 -5.84 7.86 8.64
N PHE A 230 -4.93 7.09 9.24
CA PHE A 230 -5.07 5.64 9.40
C PHE A 230 -6.38 5.27 10.12
N LEU A 231 -6.65 5.88 11.28
CA LEU A 231 -7.88 5.64 12.03
C LEU A 231 -9.13 5.97 11.19
N LYS A 232 -9.09 7.05 10.41
CA LYS A 232 -10.21 7.44 9.55
C LYS A 232 -10.46 6.43 8.43
N MET A 233 -9.40 5.92 7.80
CA MET A 233 -9.52 4.87 6.79
C MET A 233 -10.10 3.58 7.38
N LEU A 234 -9.58 3.13 8.53
CA LEU A 234 -10.07 1.94 9.23
C LEU A 234 -11.54 2.09 9.69
N ALA A 235 -11.95 3.30 10.10
CA ALA A 235 -13.33 3.59 10.50
C ALA A 235 -14.31 3.54 9.31
N GLN A 236 -13.87 3.90 8.11
CA GLN A 236 -14.73 3.98 6.93
C GLN A 236 -14.78 2.70 6.10
N LYS A 237 -13.72 1.89 6.13
CA LYS A 237 -13.66 0.63 5.39
C LYS A 237 -13.15 -0.47 6.32
N PRO A 238 -13.94 -1.52 6.59
CA PRO A 238 -13.45 -2.67 7.33
C PRO A 238 -12.20 -3.26 6.67
N ASP A 239 -11.18 -3.53 7.48
CA ASP A 239 -9.90 -4.04 6.98
C ASP A 239 -10.06 -5.44 6.39
N THR A 240 -9.64 -5.60 5.14
CA THR A 240 -9.84 -6.86 4.41
C THR A 240 -8.89 -7.99 4.87
N LEU A 241 -7.75 -7.67 5.48
CA LEU A 241 -6.89 -8.69 6.08
C LEU A 241 -7.52 -9.22 7.38
N VAL A 242 -8.05 -8.34 8.22
CA VAL A 242 -8.81 -8.73 9.43
C VAL A 242 -10.04 -9.56 9.02
N MET A 243 -10.76 -9.11 7.99
CA MET A 243 -11.93 -9.85 7.46
C MET A 243 -11.59 -11.28 7.02
N ARG A 244 -10.48 -11.47 6.30
CA ARG A 244 -10.04 -12.79 5.85
C ARG A 244 -9.55 -13.69 6.98
N ARG A 245 -8.99 -13.12 8.05
CA ARG A 245 -8.44 -13.87 9.19
C ARG A 245 -9.46 -14.20 10.27
N ALA A 246 -10.39 -13.26 10.52
CA ALA A 246 -11.27 -13.32 11.69
C ALA A 246 -12.76 -13.11 11.37
N GLY A 247 -13.09 -12.92 10.09
CA GLY A 247 -14.45 -12.68 9.64
C GLY A 247 -14.87 -11.20 9.65
N ILE A 248 -15.97 -10.93 8.92
CA ILE A 248 -16.47 -9.54 8.71
C ILE A 248 -16.90 -8.87 10.02
N GLN A 249 -17.42 -9.62 10.99
CA GLN A 249 -17.88 -9.05 12.27
C GLN A 249 -16.72 -8.45 13.06
N ILE A 250 -15.58 -9.15 13.10
CA ILE A 250 -14.36 -8.65 13.76
C ILE A 250 -13.78 -7.44 13.02
N ALA A 251 -13.79 -7.45 11.69
CA ALA A 251 -13.35 -6.29 10.90
C ALA A 251 -14.26 -5.06 11.15
N ARG A 252 -15.58 -5.25 11.24
CA ARG A 252 -16.53 -4.19 11.61
C ARG A 252 -16.34 -3.68 13.04
N LEU A 253 -16.04 -4.57 13.99
CA LEU A 253 -15.69 -4.17 15.35
C LEU A 253 -14.48 -3.26 15.37
N ALA A 254 -13.40 -3.62 14.65
CA ALA A 254 -12.21 -2.78 14.51
C ALA A 254 -12.56 -1.39 13.95
N SER A 255 -13.44 -1.31 12.92
CA SER A 255 -13.92 -0.04 12.36
C SER A 255 -14.75 0.77 13.36
N ALA A 256 -15.58 0.13 14.17
CA ALA A 256 -16.37 0.80 15.20
C ALA A 256 -15.46 1.40 16.30
N MET A 257 -14.42 0.66 16.72
CA MET A 257 -13.43 1.15 17.68
C MET A 257 -12.65 2.35 17.13
N ALA A 258 -12.20 2.29 15.87
CA ALA A 258 -11.57 3.43 15.21
C ALA A 258 -12.51 4.65 15.12
N THR A 259 -13.80 4.43 14.85
CA THR A 259 -14.82 5.49 14.84
C THR A 259 -14.95 6.15 16.19
N LYS A 260 -14.97 5.37 17.28
CA LYS A 260 -15.01 5.89 18.66
C LYS A 260 -13.77 6.74 18.96
N ALA A 261 -12.58 6.24 18.62
CA ALA A 261 -11.32 6.98 18.82
C ALA A 261 -11.33 8.33 18.10
N ILE A 262 -11.82 8.37 16.85
CA ILE A 262 -11.93 9.62 16.08
C ILE A 262 -12.92 10.59 16.72
N LYS A 263 -14.09 10.13 17.19
CA LYS A 263 -15.08 10.98 17.87
C LYS A 263 -14.51 11.63 19.13
N LEU A 264 -13.57 10.96 19.79
CA LEU A 264 -12.85 11.48 20.96
C LEU A 264 -11.65 12.39 20.58
N GLY A 265 -11.43 12.67 19.28
CA GLY A 265 -10.39 13.58 18.79
C GLY A 265 -9.12 12.88 18.25
N GLY A 266 -9.14 11.56 18.10
CA GLY A 266 -7.98 10.79 17.65
C GLY A 266 -6.79 10.96 18.60
N ILE A 267 -5.55 10.79 18.09
CA ILE A 267 -4.36 10.96 18.94
C ILE A 267 -4.01 12.43 19.23
N SER A 268 -4.75 13.38 18.67
CA SER A 268 -4.55 14.83 18.91
C SER A 268 -5.21 15.30 20.22
N SER A 269 -6.03 14.48 20.87
CA SER A 269 -6.61 14.78 22.18
C SER A 269 -6.19 13.74 23.21
N THR A 270 -6.14 14.13 24.49
CA THR A 270 -5.81 13.21 25.61
C THR A 270 -6.80 12.04 25.70
N LYS A 271 -8.10 12.31 25.54
CA LYS A 271 -9.14 11.28 25.58
C LYS A 271 -9.06 10.32 24.40
N GLY A 272 -8.86 10.86 23.20
CA GLY A 272 -8.72 10.06 21.98
C GLY A 272 -7.44 9.23 22.00
N ARG A 273 -6.31 9.77 22.45
CA ARG A 273 -5.04 9.05 22.58
C ARG A 273 -5.17 7.83 23.51
N LYS A 274 -5.77 8.01 24.69
CA LYS A 274 -6.06 6.90 25.62
C LYS A 274 -6.94 5.81 24.98
N GLU A 275 -7.93 6.20 24.18
CA GLU A 275 -8.77 5.24 23.46
C GLU A 275 -7.99 4.47 22.40
N VAL A 276 -7.08 5.14 21.66
CA VAL A 276 -6.22 4.50 20.65
C VAL A 276 -5.22 3.54 21.31
N GLU A 277 -4.62 3.90 22.43
CA GLU A 277 -3.72 3.05 23.21
C GLU A 277 -4.45 1.78 23.71
N LYS A 278 -5.66 1.96 24.27
CA LYS A 278 -6.52 0.84 24.65
C LYS A 278 -6.85 -0.08 23.45
N MET A 279 -7.20 0.52 22.33
CA MET A 279 -7.46 -0.21 21.09
C MET A 279 -6.22 -1.00 20.63
N ASP A 280 -5.00 -0.43 20.74
CA ASP A 280 -3.76 -1.13 20.39
C ASP A 280 -3.54 -2.35 21.30
N GLU A 281 -3.72 -2.21 22.60
CA GLU A 281 -3.62 -3.33 23.55
C GLU A 281 -4.60 -4.46 23.21
N GLU A 282 -5.86 -4.14 22.93
CA GLU A 282 -6.89 -5.12 22.58
C GLU A 282 -6.55 -5.84 21.27
N PHE A 283 -6.08 -5.11 20.25
CA PHE A 283 -5.69 -5.66 18.96
C PHE A 283 -4.46 -6.58 19.08
N ARG A 284 -3.47 -6.20 19.89
CA ARG A 284 -2.28 -7.03 20.14
C ARG A 284 -2.63 -8.32 20.87
N LYS A 285 -3.51 -8.26 21.87
CA LYS A 285 -3.98 -9.45 22.62
C LYS A 285 -4.72 -10.42 21.72
N SER A 286 -5.57 -9.93 20.82
CA SER A 286 -6.38 -10.80 19.94
C SER A 286 -5.57 -11.51 18.86
N ARG A 287 -4.40 -10.98 18.44
CA ARG A 287 -3.56 -11.41 17.31
C ARG A 287 -4.27 -11.49 15.95
N LEU A 288 -5.60 -11.37 15.92
CA LEU A 288 -6.43 -11.43 14.72
C LEU A 288 -6.73 -10.04 14.14
N MET A 289 -6.75 -9.01 14.99
CA MET A 289 -7.04 -7.63 14.61
C MET A 289 -5.74 -6.90 14.21
N ARG A 290 -5.14 -7.32 13.10
CA ARG A 290 -3.97 -6.65 12.50
C ARG A 290 -4.39 -5.99 11.18
N PRO A 291 -4.75 -4.70 11.18
CA PRO A 291 -5.32 -4.03 10.00
C PRO A 291 -4.26 -3.66 8.97
N GLY A 292 -3.55 -4.68 8.45
CA GLY A 292 -2.46 -4.53 7.50
C GLY A 292 -2.91 -4.02 6.13
N ALA A 293 -4.13 -4.36 5.69
CA ALA A 293 -4.66 -3.84 4.44
C ALA A 293 -4.90 -2.32 4.50
N THR A 294 -5.29 -1.80 5.68
CA THR A 294 -5.38 -0.35 5.92
C THR A 294 -4.00 0.31 5.96
N ALA A 295 -2.98 -0.38 6.47
CA ALA A 295 -1.59 0.09 6.42
C ALA A 295 -1.07 0.19 4.98
N ASP A 296 -1.35 -0.81 4.13
CA ASP A 296 -0.99 -0.78 2.70
C ASP A 296 -1.65 0.41 1.98
N LEU A 297 -2.93 0.67 2.29
CA LEU A 297 -3.67 1.82 1.77
C LEU A 297 -3.08 3.16 2.27
N LEU A 298 -2.61 3.22 3.51
CA LEU A 298 -1.91 4.39 4.04
C LEU A 298 -0.57 4.61 3.32
N CYS A 299 0.21 3.55 3.05
CA CYS A 299 1.44 3.63 2.26
C CYS A 299 1.19 4.24 0.89
N SER A 300 0.18 3.77 0.15
CA SER A 300 -0.15 4.30 -1.18
C SER A 300 -0.58 5.76 -1.12
N SER A 301 -1.33 6.16 -0.10
CA SER A 301 -1.78 7.53 0.12
C SER A 301 -0.62 8.48 0.46
N LEU A 302 0.34 8.03 1.28
CA LEU A 302 1.58 8.74 1.59
C LEU A 302 2.45 8.91 0.33
N ALA A 303 2.57 7.87 -0.48
CA ALA A 303 3.33 7.94 -1.73
C ALA A 303 2.79 9.01 -2.68
N ILE A 304 1.45 9.09 -2.85
CA ILE A 304 0.82 10.14 -3.67
C ILE A 304 1.11 11.52 -3.12
N LEU A 305 1.01 11.70 -1.81
CA LEU A 305 1.30 12.97 -1.13
C LEU A 305 2.75 13.42 -1.36
N LEU A 306 3.72 12.49 -1.26
CA LEU A 306 5.14 12.76 -1.46
C LEU A 306 5.46 13.04 -2.94
N ILE A 307 4.86 12.29 -3.87
CA ILE A 307 5.01 12.47 -5.33
C ILE A 307 4.42 13.81 -5.78
N GLU A 308 3.35 14.30 -5.13
CA GLU A 308 2.80 15.65 -5.36
C GLU A 308 3.76 16.77 -4.93
N GLY A 309 4.82 16.44 -4.16
CA GLY A 309 5.83 17.40 -3.73
C GLY A 309 5.80 17.74 -2.23
N PHE A 310 4.94 17.10 -1.44
CA PHE A 310 4.99 17.29 0.02
C PHE A 310 6.31 16.73 0.59
N ARG A 311 6.83 17.42 1.58
CA ARG A 311 7.98 16.97 2.39
C ARG A 311 7.60 17.09 3.87
N PRO A 312 7.81 16.02 4.70
CA PRO A 312 7.48 16.01 6.12
C PRO A 312 8.41 16.92 6.95
#